data_3acb114c409723cb327139899d4ec25b
#
_entry.id   3acb114c409723cb327139899d4ec25b
#
_cell.length_a   1.000
_cell.length_b   1.000
_cell.length_c   1.000
_cell.angle_alpha   90.00
_cell.angle_beta   90.00
_cell.angle_gamma   90.00
#
_symmetry.space_group_name_H-M   'P 1'
#
loop_
_entity.id
_entity.type
_entity.pdbx_description
1 polymer ?
#
loop_
_entity_poly.entity_id
_entity_poly.type
_entity_poly.pdbx_seq_one_letter_code
_entity_poly.pdbx_strand_id
1 'polypeptide(L)'
;PRGHVPSGDGDFGGTIMMGKILQAVRDLGARITVDARAHTLIQDDTGRVRGVVARVDNKDKFIEARRAVILTCGGFVMNEEMVQKHIPHVRRVGLPWGNPWDKGDGILMGVAAGGQAINMGEAFISFAFYPPAKLTSGIFVNKRGQRFVNEDSYLARMGYYGFQQDDGEIYLLAQNEDFERSAYLVNTEIVGTGDTIAEVEAEAGFPEGSLQATVEIYNNASAGLVIGIL
;
A
#
# COMPACT_ATOMS: atom_id res chain seq x y z
N PRO A 1 4.79 -15.08 0.98
CA PRO A 1 4.65 -14.38 2.26
C PRO A 1 3.22 -14.53 2.75
N ARG A 2 3.07 -14.90 4.02
CA ARG A 2 1.75 -15.12 4.60
C ARG A 2 1.40 -13.96 5.51
N GLY A 3 0.30 -13.26 5.22
CA GLY A 3 -0.29 -12.31 6.15
C GLY A 3 -1.01 -13.07 7.26
N HIS A 4 -0.88 -12.58 8.48
CA HIS A 4 -1.67 -13.07 9.61
C HIS A 4 -2.80 -12.07 9.86
N VAL A 5 -4.04 -12.54 9.78
CA VAL A 5 -5.23 -11.73 10.04
C VAL A 5 -5.86 -12.22 11.34
N PRO A 6 -6.20 -11.34 12.29
CA PRO A 6 -6.96 -11.74 13.47
C PRO A 6 -8.28 -12.40 13.04
N SER A 7 -8.62 -13.52 13.66
CA SER A 7 -9.90 -14.17 13.43
C SER A 7 -11.04 -13.42 14.13
N GLY A 8 -12.15 -13.21 13.42
CA GLY A 8 -13.37 -12.60 13.95
C GLY A 8 -14.45 -12.62 12.86
N ASP A 9 -15.68 -12.70 13.25
CA ASP A 9 -16.82 -12.79 12.34
C ASP A 9 -17.08 -11.43 11.66
N GLY A 10 -16.89 -11.37 10.35
CA GLY A 10 -17.39 -10.30 9.49
C GLY A 10 -16.58 -8.99 9.48
N ASP A 11 -15.56 -8.81 10.31
CA ASP A 11 -14.80 -7.59 10.42
C ASP A 11 -13.41 -7.67 9.75
N PHE A 12 -12.92 -6.51 9.29
CA PHE A 12 -11.54 -6.39 8.85
C PHE A 12 -10.57 -6.62 10.02
N GLY A 13 -9.49 -7.36 9.78
CA GLY A 13 -8.49 -7.67 10.80
C GLY A 13 -7.95 -6.44 11.53
N GLY A 14 -7.85 -5.29 10.87
CA GLY A 14 -7.49 -4.01 11.47
C GLY A 14 -8.50 -3.53 12.52
N THR A 15 -9.79 -3.65 12.25
CA THR A 15 -10.87 -3.28 13.18
C THR A 15 -10.80 -4.12 14.45
N ILE A 16 -10.65 -5.46 14.30
CA ILE A 16 -10.55 -6.38 15.43
C ILE A 16 -9.32 -6.07 16.27
N MET A 17 -8.17 -5.89 15.63
CA MET A 17 -6.91 -5.58 16.30
C MET A 17 -7.01 -4.27 17.08
N MET A 18 -7.47 -3.21 16.44
CA MET A 18 -7.60 -1.89 17.07
C MET A 18 -8.61 -1.88 18.21
N GLY A 19 -9.71 -2.61 18.10
CA GLY A 19 -10.67 -2.76 19.19
C GLY A 19 -10.02 -3.36 20.44
N LYS A 20 -9.22 -4.42 20.29
CA LYS A 20 -8.51 -5.06 21.40
C LYS A 20 -7.41 -4.17 22.00
N ILE A 21 -6.66 -3.46 21.14
CA ILE A 21 -5.62 -2.52 21.59
C ILE A 21 -6.25 -1.37 22.38
N LEU A 22 -7.32 -0.77 21.87
CA LEU A 22 -8.04 0.32 22.55
C LEU A 22 -8.58 -0.11 23.91
N GLN A 23 -9.10 -1.33 24.02
CA GLN A 23 -9.56 -1.86 25.30
C GLN A 23 -8.38 -1.99 26.28
N ALA A 24 -7.27 -2.59 25.87
CA ALA A 24 -6.09 -2.73 26.71
C ALA A 24 -5.52 -1.37 27.18
N VAL A 25 -5.50 -0.37 26.29
CA VAL A 25 -5.08 1.00 26.62
C VAL A 25 -5.96 1.63 27.71
N ARG A 26 -7.28 1.42 27.63
CA ARG A 26 -8.24 1.88 28.63
C ARG A 26 -8.07 1.17 29.95
N ASP A 27 -7.89 -0.15 29.93
CA ASP A 27 -7.69 -0.98 31.13
C ASP A 27 -6.41 -0.60 31.89
N LEU A 28 -5.39 -0.13 31.15
CA LEU A 28 -4.16 0.43 31.72
C LEU A 28 -4.30 1.88 32.25
N GLY A 29 -5.48 2.46 32.16
CA GLY A 29 -5.78 3.81 32.66
C GLY A 29 -5.18 4.94 31.82
N ALA A 30 -4.77 4.67 30.57
CA ALA A 30 -4.31 5.72 29.68
C ALA A 30 -5.48 6.59 29.20
N ARG A 31 -5.26 7.89 29.14
CA ARG A 31 -6.26 8.84 28.63
C ARG A 31 -6.18 8.92 27.12
N ILE A 32 -7.31 8.79 26.47
CA ILE A 32 -7.47 8.96 25.03
C ILE A 32 -8.28 10.25 24.82
N THR A 33 -7.75 11.17 24.05
CA THR A 33 -8.44 12.39 23.64
C THR A 33 -8.59 12.35 22.11
N VAL A 34 -9.82 12.35 21.65
CA VAL A 34 -10.17 12.44 20.24
C VAL A 34 -10.37 13.89 19.83
N ASP A 35 -10.48 14.17 18.53
CA ASP A 35 -10.63 15.52 17.97
C ASP A 35 -9.59 16.51 18.51
N ALA A 36 -8.37 16.00 18.70
CA ALA A 36 -7.22 16.69 19.25
C ALA A 36 -6.07 16.69 18.24
N ARG A 37 -5.96 17.71 17.42
CA ARG A 37 -4.88 17.83 16.43
C ARG A 37 -3.62 18.40 17.08
N ALA A 38 -2.62 17.57 17.28
CA ALA A 38 -1.28 18.01 17.66
C ALA A 38 -0.59 18.71 16.48
N HIS A 39 0.05 19.86 16.71
CA HIS A 39 0.68 20.62 15.64
C HIS A 39 2.05 21.24 15.98
N THR A 40 2.45 21.24 17.26
CA THR A 40 3.74 21.83 17.67
C THR A 40 4.31 21.06 18.85
N LEU A 41 5.59 20.73 18.80
CA LEU A 41 6.34 20.24 19.96
C LEU A 41 6.86 21.43 20.77
N ILE A 42 6.71 21.37 22.09
CA ILE A 42 7.21 22.40 23.01
C ILE A 42 8.61 21.96 23.46
N GLN A 43 9.59 22.84 23.27
CA GLN A 43 10.96 22.64 23.72
C GLN A 43 11.33 23.66 24.82
N ASP A 44 12.21 23.24 25.73
CA ASP A 44 12.86 24.15 26.66
C ASP A 44 14.14 24.76 26.04
N ASP A 45 14.77 25.65 26.78
CA ASP A 45 15.98 26.39 26.35
C ASP A 45 17.18 25.45 26.01
N THR A 46 17.11 24.18 26.42
CA THR A 46 18.13 23.18 26.11
C THR A 46 17.80 22.39 24.83
N GLY A 47 16.65 22.66 24.19
CA GLY A 47 16.14 21.93 23.04
C GLY A 47 15.43 20.61 23.38
N ARG A 48 15.24 20.32 24.68
CA ARG A 48 14.53 19.11 25.09
C ARG A 48 13.02 19.29 24.91
N VAL A 49 12.37 18.32 24.27
CA VAL A 49 10.91 18.29 24.13
C VAL A 49 10.26 18.08 25.49
N ARG A 50 9.39 19.01 25.88
CA ARG A 50 8.66 19.07 27.15
C ARG A 50 7.17 18.85 27.01
N GLY A 51 6.65 18.86 25.81
CA GLY A 51 5.22 18.71 25.61
C GLY A 51 4.80 18.90 24.17
N VAL A 52 3.50 19.05 24.00
CA VAL A 52 2.88 19.27 22.70
C VAL A 52 1.74 20.29 22.82
N VAL A 53 1.59 21.11 21.79
CA VAL A 53 0.39 21.94 21.59
C VAL A 53 -0.57 21.17 20.72
N ALA A 54 -1.79 21.00 21.20
CA ALA A 54 -2.86 20.36 20.46
C ALA A 54 -4.09 21.26 20.39
N ARG A 55 -4.71 21.32 19.22
CA ARG A 55 -5.98 22.01 19.02
C ARG A 55 -7.12 21.09 19.40
N VAL A 56 -7.87 21.46 20.43
CA VAL A 56 -9.04 20.76 20.94
C VAL A 56 -10.17 21.78 21.08
N ASP A 57 -11.34 21.51 20.50
CA ASP A 57 -12.48 22.44 20.49
C ASP A 57 -12.10 23.85 19.98
N ASN A 58 -11.32 23.92 18.90
CA ASN A 58 -10.79 25.17 18.32
C ASN A 58 -9.91 26.03 19.25
N LYS A 59 -9.43 25.46 20.35
CA LYS A 59 -8.51 26.14 21.29
C LYS A 59 -7.22 25.36 21.41
N ASP A 60 -6.11 26.09 21.47
CA ASP A 60 -4.82 25.46 21.72
C ASP A 60 -4.69 25.10 23.20
N LYS A 61 -4.36 23.81 23.43
CA LYS A 61 -4.06 23.26 24.74
C LYS A 61 -2.60 22.87 24.80
N PHE A 62 -1.93 23.29 25.87
CA PHE A 62 -0.55 22.94 26.15
C PHE A 62 -0.53 21.69 27.04
N ILE A 63 0.02 20.60 26.54
CA ILE A 63 0.06 19.31 27.22
C ILE A 63 1.50 19.01 27.57
N GLU A 64 1.79 18.97 28.87
CA GLU A 64 3.14 18.64 29.36
C GLU A 64 3.43 17.16 29.24
N ALA A 65 4.63 16.84 28.76
CA ALA A 65 5.17 15.48 28.73
C ALA A 65 6.30 15.35 29.75
N ARG A 66 6.06 14.61 30.82
CA ARG A 66 7.05 14.42 31.91
C ARG A 66 8.27 13.62 31.47
N ARG A 67 8.13 12.70 30.53
CA ARG A 67 9.21 11.83 30.03
C ARG A 67 9.55 12.07 28.57
N ALA A 68 8.59 11.90 27.68
CA ALA A 68 8.77 12.01 26.23
C ALA A 68 7.43 12.23 25.51
N VAL A 69 7.50 12.72 24.28
CA VAL A 69 6.42 12.69 23.29
C VAL A 69 6.78 11.63 22.27
N ILE A 70 5.85 10.76 21.94
CA ILE A 70 5.99 9.72 20.92
C ILE A 70 5.15 10.13 19.72
N LEU A 71 5.79 10.28 18.56
CA LEU A 71 5.12 10.63 17.31
C LEU A 71 4.74 9.36 16.56
N THR A 72 3.44 9.09 16.41
CA THR A 72 2.88 7.95 15.67
C THR A 72 1.80 8.41 14.70
N CYS A 73 2.02 9.57 14.06
CA CYS A 73 1.03 10.32 13.30
C CYS A 73 0.91 9.85 11.83
N GLY A 74 1.48 8.70 11.48
CA GLY A 74 1.47 8.20 10.10
C GLY A 74 2.44 8.92 9.17
N GLY A 75 2.24 8.76 7.87
CA GLY A 75 3.07 9.30 6.81
C GLY A 75 2.53 10.62 6.24
N PHE A 76 2.81 10.83 4.93
CA PHE A 76 2.42 12.07 4.25
C PHE A 76 1.74 11.87 2.89
N VAL A 77 1.24 10.67 2.61
CA VAL A 77 0.66 10.32 1.29
C VAL A 77 -0.54 11.19 0.91
N MET A 78 -1.23 11.80 1.88
CA MET A 78 -2.33 12.74 1.68
C MET A 78 -1.90 14.23 1.66
N ASN A 79 -0.59 14.50 1.62
CA ASN A 79 -0.03 15.84 1.48
C ASN A 79 0.60 15.98 0.09
N GLU A 80 -0.11 16.61 -0.83
CA GLU A 80 0.32 16.72 -2.22
C GLU A 80 1.66 17.44 -2.38
N GLU A 81 1.93 18.46 -1.58
CA GLU A 81 3.20 19.21 -1.59
C GLU A 81 4.36 18.30 -1.19
N MET A 82 4.22 17.54 -0.11
CA MET A 82 5.24 16.59 0.33
C MET A 82 5.42 15.44 -0.66
N VAL A 83 4.34 14.93 -1.23
CA VAL A 83 4.39 13.90 -2.28
C VAL A 83 5.14 14.44 -3.50
N GLN A 84 4.80 15.64 -3.97
CA GLN A 84 5.49 16.26 -5.10
C GLN A 84 6.98 16.48 -4.82
N LYS A 85 7.32 16.87 -3.61
CA LYS A 85 8.70 17.15 -3.21
C LYS A 85 9.55 15.89 -3.03
N HIS A 86 9.01 14.86 -2.41
CA HIS A 86 9.79 13.72 -1.94
C HIS A 86 9.59 12.44 -2.76
N ILE A 87 8.38 12.20 -3.26
CA ILE A 87 8.01 10.99 -4.00
C ILE A 87 7.19 11.31 -5.26
N PRO A 88 7.62 12.24 -6.13
CA PRO A 88 6.81 12.69 -7.27
C PRO A 88 6.44 11.56 -8.23
N HIS A 89 7.25 10.50 -8.28
CA HIS A 89 7.03 9.34 -9.12
C HIS A 89 5.73 8.58 -8.77
N VAL A 90 5.30 8.56 -7.51
CA VAL A 90 4.07 7.84 -7.11
C VAL A 90 2.78 8.53 -7.56
N ARG A 91 2.84 9.74 -8.11
CA ARG A 91 1.65 10.42 -8.66
C ARG A 91 1.01 9.67 -9.84
N ARG A 92 1.74 8.77 -10.47
CA ARG A 92 1.20 7.87 -11.51
C ARG A 92 0.34 6.75 -10.93
N VAL A 93 0.44 6.50 -9.62
CA VAL A 93 -0.39 5.51 -8.92
C VAL A 93 -1.78 6.12 -8.73
N GLY A 94 -2.81 5.49 -9.27
CA GLY A 94 -4.14 6.08 -9.40
C GLY A 94 -4.89 6.35 -8.09
N LEU A 95 -4.48 5.73 -6.95
CA LEU A 95 -5.17 5.87 -5.69
C LEU A 95 -4.18 5.94 -4.51
N PRO A 96 -4.07 7.09 -3.83
CA PRO A 96 -3.35 7.16 -2.57
C PRO A 96 -4.14 6.41 -1.50
N TRP A 97 -3.52 5.38 -0.92
CA TRP A 97 -4.14 4.59 0.14
C TRP A 97 -3.56 4.96 1.49
N GLY A 98 -4.26 5.80 2.22
CA GLY A 98 -3.86 6.28 3.54
C GLY A 98 -5.05 6.88 4.29
N ASN A 99 -4.82 7.19 5.56
CA ASN A 99 -5.78 7.96 6.34
C ASN A 99 -5.82 9.40 5.80
N PRO A 100 -6.99 10.06 5.70
CA PRO A 100 -7.07 11.46 5.27
C PRO A 100 -6.17 12.44 6.04
N TRP A 101 -5.72 12.05 7.23
CA TRP A 101 -4.83 12.83 8.09
C TRP A 101 -3.33 12.49 7.94
N ASP A 102 -2.97 11.57 7.04
CA ASP A 102 -1.56 11.25 6.72
C ASP A 102 -0.92 12.39 5.91
N LYS A 103 -0.82 13.55 6.56
CA LYS A 103 -0.34 14.81 5.97
C LYS A 103 1.09 15.19 6.36
N GLY A 104 1.79 14.30 7.08
CA GLY A 104 3.17 14.53 7.48
C GLY A 104 3.33 15.41 8.72
N ASP A 105 2.26 15.72 9.45
CA ASP A 105 2.30 16.60 10.62
C ASP A 105 3.34 16.14 11.65
N GLY A 106 3.44 14.82 11.91
CA GLY A 106 4.45 14.27 12.82
C GLY A 106 5.88 14.43 12.32
N ILE A 107 6.11 14.26 11.02
CA ILE A 107 7.43 14.46 10.41
C ILE A 107 7.83 15.95 10.53
N LEU A 108 6.93 16.85 10.18
CA LEU A 108 7.18 18.29 10.25
C LEU A 108 7.45 18.76 11.69
N MET A 109 6.69 18.27 12.66
CA MET A 109 6.93 18.55 14.08
C MET A 109 8.30 18.03 14.54
N GLY A 110 8.67 16.83 14.13
CA GLY A 110 9.96 16.24 14.46
C GLY A 110 11.13 17.03 13.89
N VAL A 111 11.02 17.45 12.62
CA VAL A 111 12.04 18.29 11.96
C VAL A 111 12.14 19.66 12.63
N ALA A 112 10.99 20.30 12.95
CA ALA A 112 10.96 21.58 13.64
C ALA A 112 11.60 21.51 15.04
N ALA A 113 11.58 20.34 15.66
CA ALA A 113 12.25 20.09 16.95
C ALA A 113 13.74 19.70 16.81
N GLY A 114 14.35 19.85 15.63
CA GLY A 114 15.76 19.56 15.36
C GLY A 114 16.04 18.13 14.90
N GLY A 115 15.01 17.34 14.64
CA GLY A 115 15.14 16.00 14.06
C GLY A 115 15.49 16.04 12.57
N GLN A 116 15.99 14.93 12.05
CA GLN A 116 16.27 14.75 10.64
C GLN A 116 15.25 13.80 10.01
N ALA A 117 14.62 14.22 8.91
CA ALA A 117 13.81 13.35 8.08
C ALA A 117 14.73 12.53 7.16
N ILE A 118 14.61 11.21 7.20
CA ILE A 118 15.39 10.28 6.37
C ILE A 118 14.43 9.41 5.55
N ASN A 119 14.95 8.80 4.46
CA ASN A 119 14.20 7.90 3.58
C ASN A 119 12.90 8.51 3.03
N MET A 120 12.85 9.82 2.86
CA MET A 120 11.66 10.52 2.40
C MET A 120 11.30 10.19 0.94
N GLY A 121 12.24 9.62 0.17
CA GLY A 121 12.01 9.15 -1.20
C GLY A 121 11.35 7.78 -1.30
N GLU A 122 11.11 7.10 -0.19
CA GLU A 122 10.56 5.76 -0.15
C GLU A 122 9.03 5.80 -0.07
N ALA A 123 8.37 4.95 -0.85
CA ALA A 123 6.93 4.76 -0.82
C ALA A 123 6.57 3.28 -0.87
N PHE A 124 5.56 2.90 -0.13
CA PHE A 124 4.95 1.60 -0.25
C PHE A 124 3.97 1.63 -1.41
N ILE A 125 4.34 1.02 -2.52
CA ILE A 125 3.47 0.85 -3.68
C ILE A 125 2.95 -0.58 -3.64
N SER A 126 1.63 -0.72 -3.69
CA SER A 126 0.97 -2.02 -3.73
C SER A 126 -0.04 -2.02 -4.87
N PHE A 127 -0.28 -3.18 -5.45
CA PHE A 127 -1.51 -3.33 -6.21
C PHE A 127 -2.69 -3.17 -5.27
N ALA A 128 -3.74 -2.50 -5.74
CA ALA A 128 -5.04 -2.49 -5.06
C ALA A 128 -5.72 -3.88 -5.13
N PHE A 129 -4.90 -4.91 -5.14
CA PHE A 129 -5.27 -6.29 -5.23
C PHE A 129 -5.22 -6.87 -3.82
N TYR A 130 -6.36 -7.02 -3.22
CA TYR A 130 -6.60 -8.14 -2.34
C TYR A 130 -7.27 -9.20 -3.22
N PRO A 131 -6.50 -10.07 -3.86
CA PRO A 131 -7.13 -11.10 -4.64
C PRO A 131 -7.87 -12.00 -3.67
N PRO A 132 -9.06 -12.45 -4.00
CA PRO A 132 -9.45 -13.79 -3.59
C PRO A 132 -8.26 -14.70 -3.88
N ALA A 133 -7.98 -15.65 -3.00
CA ALA A 133 -6.83 -16.54 -3.15
C ALA A 133 -6.76 -17.20 -4.56
N LYS A 134 -7.89 -17.30 -5.24
CA LYS A 134 -8.03 -17.82 -6.62
C LYS A 134 -7.33 -16.97 -7.67
N LEU A 135 -7.28 -15.64 -7.52
CA LEU A 135 -6.59 -14.77 -8.50
C LEU A 135 -5.06 -14.92 -8.45
N THR A 136 -4.51 -15.54 -7.40
CA THR A 136 -3.08 -15.88 -7.36
C THR A 136 -2.72 -17.05 -8.28
N SER A 137 -3.73 -17.71 -8.86
CA SER A 137 -3.55 -18.74 -9.89
C SER A 137 -3.34 -18.15 -11.29
N GLY A 138 -3.51 -16.85 -11.47
CA GLY A 138 -3.28 -16.16 -12.74
C GLY A 138 -1.82 -15.81 -12.98
N ILE A 139 -1.56 -15.10 -14.09
CA ILE A 139 -0.24 -14.63 -14.51
C ILE A 139 -0.28 -13.11 -14.65
N PHE A 140 0.63 -12.38 -13.97
CA PHE A 140 0.78 -10.94 -14.19
C PHE A 140 1.67 -10.65 -15.38
N VAL A 141 1.14 -9.90 -16.33
CA VAL A 141 1.86 -9.48 -17.53
C VAL A 141 1.84 -7.96 -17.69
N ASN A 142 2.87 -7.43 -18.36
CA ASN A 142 2.93 -6.05 -18.82
C ASN A 142 2.20 -5.90 -20.18
N LYS A 143 2.14 -4.68 -20.71
CA LYS A 143 1.51 -4.39 -22.01
C LYS A 143 2.17 -5.07 -23.22
N ARG A 144 3.33 -5.69 -23.04
CA ARG A 144 4.01 -6.51 -24.05
C ARG A 144 3.66 -7.99 -23.94
N GLY A 145 2.72 -8.35 -23.08
CA GLY A 145 2.36 -9.75 -22.82
C GLY A 145 3.41 -10.53 -22.01
N GLN A 146 4.40 -9.86 -21.42
CA GLN A 146 5.51 -10.48 -20.71
C GLN A 146 5.25 -10.55 -19.21
N ARG A 147 5.42 -11.73 -18.62
CA ARG A 147 5.39 -11.92 -17.16
C ARG A 147 6.58 -11.21 -16.53
N PHE A 148 6.35 -10.42 -15.47
CA PHE A 148 7.37 -9.60 -14.85
C PHE A 148 7.61 -9.88 -13.36
N VAL A 149 6.74 -10.66 -12.71
CA VAL A 149 6.83 -10.96 -11.28
C VAL A 149 6.24 -12.34 -10.99
N ASN A 150 6.69 -12.96 -9.90
CA ASN A 150 6.04 -14.14 -9.36
C ASN A 150 4.81 -13.72 -8.56
N GLU A 151 3.66 -14.30 -8.86
CA GLU A 151 2.33 -13.97 -8.33
C GLU A 151 2.19 -14.27 -6.84
N ASP A 152 3.02 -15.15 -6.29
CA ASP A 152 3.07 -15.45 -4.86
C ASP A 152 4.03 -14.50 -4.08
N SER A 153 4.57 -13.50 -4.75
CA SER A 153 5.45 -12.52 -4.12
C SER A 153 4.69 -11.62 -3.14
N TYR A 154 5.44 -11.00 -2.21
CA TYR A 154 4.88 -9.99 -1.31
C TYR A 154 4.30 -8.80 -2.08
N LEU A 155 3.13 -8.33 -1.68
CA LEU A 155 2.36 -7.29 -2.39
C LEU A 155 3.18 -6.04 -2.75
N ALA A 156 4.05 -5.58 -1.85
CA ALA A 156 4.90 -4.42 -2.13
C ALA A 156 5.94 -4.71 -3.22
N ARG A 157 6.43 -5.95 -3.32
CA ARG A 157 7.34 -6.36 -4.39
C ARG A 157 6.61 -6.39 -5.73
N MET A 158 5.41 -6.95 -5.75
CA MET A 158 4.57 -6.93 -6.96
C MET A 158 4.25 -5.51 -7.40
N GLY A 159 3.83 -4.65 -6.46
CA GLY A 159 3.56 -3.24 -6.72
C GLY A 159 4.78 -2.49 -7.24
N TYR A 160 5.95 -2.71 -6.65
CA TYR A 160 7.21 -2.11 -7.08
C TYR A 160 7.58 -2.50 -8.52
N TYR A 161 7.54 -3.80 -8.84
CA TYR A 161 7.85 -4.25 -10.20
C TYR A 161 6.78 -3.85 -11.21
N GLY A 162 5.50 -3.88 -10.83
CA GLY A 162 4.41 -3.40 -11.68
C GLY A 162 4.53 -1.91 -11.99
N PHE A 163 4.91 -1.11 -11.01
CA PHE A 163 5.15 0.31 -11.18
C PHE A 163 6.30 0.62 -12.17
N GLN A 164 7.26 -0.28 -12.30
CA GLN A 164 8.39 -0.16 -13.23
C GLN A 164 8.05 -0.59 -14.67
N GLN A 165 6.89 -1.21 -14.89
CA GLN A 165 6.48 -1.57 -16.24
C GLN A 165 6.13 -0.33 -17.07
N ASP A 166 6.19 -0.46 -18.39
CA ASP A 166 5.90 0.63 -19.32
C ASP A 166 4.53 1.25 -19.01
N ASP A 167 4.50 2.55 -18.80
CA ASP A 167 3.34 3.35 -18.40
C ASP A 167 2.64 2.91 -17.09
N GLY A 168 3.21 1.95 -16.36
CA GLY A 168 2.60 1.34 -15.19
C GLY A 168 1.40 0.45 -15.52
N GLU A 169 1.23 0.10 -16.80
CA GLU A 169 0.15 -0.78 -17.25
C GLU A 169 0.50 -2.24 -17.00
N ILE A 170 -0.38 -2.89 -16.26
CA ILE A 170 -0.26 -4.30 -15.91
C ILE A 170 -1.61 -4.99 -16.04
N TYR A 171 -1.55 -6.25 -16.40
CA TYR A 171 -2.73 -7.07 -16.62
C TYR A 171 -2.62 -8.37 -15.84
N LEU A 172 -3.75 -8.89 -15.40
CA LEU A 172 -3.85 -10.23 -14.84
C LEU A 172 -4.58 -11.12 -15.85
N LEU A 173 -3.88 -12.14 -16.32
CA LEU A 173 -4.49 -13.25 -17.06
C LEU A 173 -4.97 -14.29 -16.06
N ALA A 174 -6.25 -14.56 -16.02
CA ALA A 174 -6.86 -15.56 -15.14
C ALA A 174 -7.83 -16.44 -15.90
N GLN A 175 -8.03 -17.66 -15.44
CA GLN A 175 -9.09 -18.53 -15.94
C GLN A 175 -10.45 -18.00 -15.48
N ASN A 176 -11.48 -18.21 -16.30
CA ASN A 176 -12.83 -17.73 -15.98
C ASN A 176 -13.38 -18.32 -14.67
N GLU A 177 -13.00 -19.56 -14.35
CA GLU A 177 -13.39 -20.24 -13.11
C GLU A 177 -12.77 -19.62 -11.84
N ASP A 178 -11.61 -18.98 -12.01
CA ASP A 178 -10.87 -18.33 -10.94
C ASP A 178 -11.15 -16.82 -10.87
N PHE A 179 -11.85 -16.28 -11.88
CA PHE A 179 -12.17 -14.86 -11.88
C PHE A 179 -13.26 -14.55 -10.87
N GLU A 180 -12.92 -13.68 -9.91
CA GLU A 180 -13.84 -13.12 -8.96
C GLU A 180 -13.61 -11.61 -8.87
N ARG A 181 -14.64 -10.83 -9.15
CA ARG A 181 -14.55 -9.37 -9.07
C ARG A 181 -14.42 -8.95 -7.61
N SER A 182 -13.26 -8.45 -7.23
CA SER A 182 -13.07 -7.92 -5.88
C SER A 182 -13.88 -6.64 -5.69
N ALA A 183 -14.57 -6.54 -4.56
CA ALA A 183 -15.30 -5.32 -4.16
C ALA A 183 -14.37 -4.10 -3.95
N TYR A 184 -13.07 -4.34 -3.84
CA TYR A 184 -12.03 -3.31 -3.62
C TYR A 184 -11.34 -2.85 -4.91
N LEU A 185 -11.61 -3.49 -6.04
CA LEU A 185 -11.02 -3.15 -7.33
C LEU A 185 -11.90 -2.14 -8.05
N VAL A 186 -11.78 -0.90 -7.66
CA VAL A 186 -12.61 0.19 -8.22
C VAL A 186 -12.25 0.59 -9.64
N ASN A 187 -11.05 0.23 -10.15
CA ASN A 187 -10.54 0.67 -11.45
C ASN A 187 -10.02 -0.48 -12.31
N THR A 188 -10.59 -1.68 -12.17
CA THR A 188 -10.22 -2.82 -13.03
C THR A 188 -11.28 -3.00 -14.11
N GLU A 189 -10.81 -3.10 -15.33
CA GLU A 189 -11.61 -3.39 -16.52
C GLU A 189 -11.23 -4.76 -17.07
N ILE A 190 -12.19 -5.49 -17.60
CA ILE A 190 -11.92 -6.67 -18.41
C ILE A 190 -11.58 -6.16 -19.79
N VAL A 191 -10.33 -6.36 -20.22
CA VAL A 191 -9.82 -5.83 -21.49
C VAL A 191 -9.83 -6.85 -22.61
N GLY A 192 -10.03 -8.13 -22.29
CA GLY A 192 -10.15 -9.20 -23.27
C GLY A 192 -10.67 -10.49 -22.64
N THR A 193 -11.42 -11.23 -23.40
CA THR A 193 -11.95 -12.57 -23.09
C THR A 193 -11.79 -13.48 -24.29
N GLY A 194 -11.76 -14.78 -24.11
CA GLY A 194 -11.67 -15.73 -25.21
C GLY A 194 -11.58 -17.16 -24.70
N ASP A 195 -11.86 -18.10 -25.58
CA ASP A 195 -11.71 -19.53 -25.33
C ASP A 195 -10.25 -20.00 -25.50
N THR A 196 -9.44 -19.17 -26.17
CA THR A 196 -8.01 -19.41 -26.40
C THR A 196 -7.17 -18.20 -26.00
N ILE A 197 -5.88 -18.44 -25.69
CA ILE A 197 -4.95 -17.34 -25.39
C ILE A 197 -4.77 -16.40 -26.57
N ALA A 198 -4.84 -16.90 -27.81
CA ALA A 198 -4.75 -16.09 -29.00
C ALA A 198 -5.93 -15.11 -29.15
N GLU A 199 -7.14 -15.54 -28.80
CA GLU A 199 -8.32 -14.67 -28.79
C GLU A 199 -8.20 -13.56 -27.72
N VAL A 200 -7.81 -13.92 -26.50
CA VAL A 200 -7.57 -12.95 -25.42
C VAL A 200 -6.47 -11.96 -25.82
N GLU A 201 -5.37 -12.45 -26.41
CA GLU A 201 -4.26 -11.63 -26.89
C GLU A 201 -4.73 -10.59 -27.91
N ALA A 202 -5.52 -11.04 -28.89
CA ALA A 202 -6.02 -10.20 -29.96
C ALA A 202 -7.05 -9.15 -29.44
N GLU A 203 -7.99 -9.58 -28.59
CA GLU A 203 -9.02 -8.68 -28.04
C GLU A 203 -8.42 -7.64 -27.09
N ALA A 204 -7.49 -8.04 -26.26
CA ALA A 204 -6.80 -7.12 -25.32
C ALA A 204 -5.73 -6.24 -25.99
N GLY A 205 -5.42 -6.47 -27.28
CA GLY A 205 -4.47 -5.66 -28.03
C GLY A 205 -3.00 -5.91 -27.68
N PHE A 206 -2.65 -7.09 -27.20
CA PHE A 206 -1.25 -7.49 -27.00
C PHE A 206 -0.53 -7.73 -28.36
N PRO A 207 0.80 -7.60 -28.41
CA PRO A 207 1.58 -8.00 -29.58
C PRO A 207 1.35 -9.47 -29.92
N GLU A 208 1.15 -9.77 -31.19
CA GLU A 208 0.86 -11.12 -31.70
C GLU A 208 1.89 -12.16 -31.20
N GLY A 209 1.42 -13.25 -30.62
CA GLY A 209 2.22 -14.35 -30.09
C GLY A 209 2.87 -14.09 -28.73
N SER A 210 2.81 -12.88 -28.19
CA SER A 210 3.52 -12.51 -26.95
C SER A 210 2.92 -13.15 -25.71
N LEU A 211 1.60 -13.10 -25.58
CA LEU A 211 0.89 -13.70 -24.45
C LEU A 211 0.91 -15.25 -24.54
N GLN A 212 0.78 -15.78 -25.75
CA GLN A 212 0.89 -17.22 -26.00
C GLN A 212 2.25 -17.75 -25.57
N ALA A 213 3.34 -17.08 -25.96
CA ALA A 213 4.71 -17.46 -25.57
C ALA A 213 4.91 -17.39 -24.04
N THR A 214 4.36 -16.38 -23.38
CA THR A 214 4.41 -16.24 -21.92
C THR A 214 3.69 -17.40 -21.22
N VAL A 215 2.51 -17.76 -21.67
CA VAL A 215 1.73 -18.88 -21.10
C VAL A 215 2.44 -20.22 -21.34
N GLU A 216 3.01 -20.42 -22.52
CA GLU A 216 3.78 -21.63 -22.83
C GLU A 216 4.99 -21.78 -21.90
N ILE A 217 5.78 -20.70 -21.70
CA ILE A 217 6.92 -20.69 -20.78
C ILE A 217 6.46 -20.99 -19.35
N TYR A 218 5.36 -20.36 -18.90
CA TYR A 218 4.81 -20.59 -17.58
C TYR A 218 4.39 -22.03 -17.35
N ASN A 219 3.66 -22.62 -18.30
CA ASN A 219 3.19 -24.00 -18.23
C ASN A 219 4.35 -24.99 -18.23
N ASN A 220 5.35 -24.78 -19.08
CA ASN A 220 6.56 -25.61 -19.12
C ASN A 220 7.35 -25.55 -17.80
N ALA A 221 7.47 -24.36 -17.20
CA ALA A 221 8.10 -24.18 -15.90
C ALA A 221 7.33 -24.90 -14.78
N SER A 222 6.00 -24.81 -14.80
CA SER A 222 5.13 -25.48 -13.81
C SER A 222 5.18 -27.00 -13.94
N ALA A 223 5.38 -27.52 -15.15
CA ALA A 223 5.56 -28.96 -15.41
C ALA A 223 6.97 -29.49 -15.04
N GLY A 224 7.86 -28.65 -14.53
CA GLY A 224 9.24 -29.02 -14.17
C GLY A 224 10.20 -29.12 -15.36
N LEU A 225 9.81 -28.58 -16.52
CA LEU A 225 10.60 -28.58 -17.76
C LEU A 225 11.49 -27.32 -17.88
N VAL A 226 11.93 -26.75 -16.76
CA VAL A 226 12.76 -25.55 -16.80
C VAL A 226 14.15 -25.88 -17.29
N ILE A 227 14.47 -25.42 -18.48
CA ILE A 227 15.85 -25.21 -18.91
C ILE A 227 16.30 -23.91 -18.23
N GLY A 228 17.23 -24.02 -17.28
CA GLY A 228 17.71 -22.84 -16.55
C GLY A 228 18.33 -21.83 -17.51
N ILE A 229 17.86 -20.61 -17.46
CA ILE A 229 18.58 -19.43 -17.96
C ILE A 229 19.25 -18.82 -16.73
N LEU A 230 20.56 -18.90 -16.68
CA LEU A 230 21.40 -18.19 -15.73
C LEU A 230 21.55 -16.73 -16.13
#